data_550ab26a6ff90acf931c1d01d81b0f5a
#
_entry.id   550ab26a6ff90acf931c1d01d81b0f5a
#
_cell.length_a   1.000
_cell.length_b   1.000
_cell.length_c   1.000
_cell.angle_alpha   90.00
_cell.angle_beta   90.00
_cell.angle_gamma   90.00
#
_symmetry.space_group_name_H-M   'P 1'
#
loop_
_entity.id
_entity.type
_entity.pdbx_description
1 polymer ?
#
loop_
_entity_poly.entity_id
_entity_poly.type
_entity_poly.pdbx_seq_one_letter_code
_entity_poly.pdbx_strand_id
1 'polypeptide(L)'
;MGRAGYTKDLTMTRTTTKEDIRDILEEVTDPEIPVLTVTDMGIIRDIKVDGEAVEVVITPTYSGCPAMNTIEVNIRAALQEKGFDEVRVTTVLHPAWTTDWITERGRQRLKAYGIAPPVDGSVDKNALFQKGPVVECPQCGSRHTEMVSQFGSTACKALYRCLDCKEPFDYFKCH
;
A
#
# COMPACT_ATOMS: atom_id res chain seq x y z
N MET A 1 -55.76 24.66 1.62
CA MET A 1 -54.71 24.32 2.59
C MET A 1 -54.36 22.86 2.38
N GLY A 2 -53.41 22.55 1.49
CA GLY A 2 -52.98 21.21 1.16
C GLY A 2 -51.56 21.04 1.66
N ARG A 3 -51.35 20.11 2.60
CA ARG A 3 -50.02 19.68 3.03
C ARG A 3 -49.47 18.74 1.98
N ALA A 4 -48.42 19.18 1.28
CA ALA A 4 -47.62 18.32 0.43
C ALA A 4 -46.90 17.30 1.32
N GLY A 5 -47.25 16.02 1.15
CA GLY A 5 -46.57 14.91 1.76
C GLY A 5 -45.19 14.76 1.14
N TYR A 6 -44.15 14.91 1.96
CA TYR A 6 -42.77 14.59 1.58
C TYR A 6 -42.65 13.05 1.52
N THR A 7 -42.71 12.52 0.32
CA THR A 7 -42.44 11.12 0.09
C THR A 7 -40.96 10.89 0.32
N LYS A 8 -40.65 10.22 1.43
CA LYS A 8 -39.33 9.68 1.74
C LYS A 8 -39.03 8.63 0.66
N ASP A 9 -38.13 8.97 -0.23
CA ASP A 9 -37.68 8.08 -1.28
C ASP A 9 -37.09 6.84 -0.61
N LEU A 10 -37.67 5.70 -0.89
CA LEU A 10 -37.22 4.38 -0.44
C LEU A 10 -35.98 4.03 -1.28
N THR A 11 -34.83 4.59 -0.95
CA THR A 11 -33.57 4.12 -1.46
C THR A 11 -33.40 2.66 -1.07
N MET A 12 -33.42 1.81 -2.07
CA MET A 12 -33.06 0.39 -1.97
C MET A 12 -31.79 0.30 -1.12
N THR A 13 -31.89 -0.35 0.03
CA THR A 13 -30.75 -0.69 0.89
C THR A 13 -29.91 -1.73 0.16
N ARG A 14 -29.00 -1.26 -0.70
CA ARG A 14 -27.99 -2.12 -1.27
C ARG A 14 -27.10 -2.59 -0.12
N THR A 15 -27.08 -3.88 0.13
CA THR A 15 -26.21 -4.46 1.14
C THR A 15 -24.76 -4.17 0.73
N THR A 16 -24.03 -3.43 1.57
CA THR A 16 -22.61 -3.14 1.36
C THR A 16 -21.81 -4.43 1.35
N THR A 17 -21.00 -4.61 0.35
CA THR A 17 -20.14 -5.79 0.18
C THR A 17 -18.69 -5.47 0.56
N LYS A 18 -17.86 -6.51 0.73
CA LYS A 18 -16.41 -6.35 0.94
C LYS A 18 -15.73 -5.67 -0.26
N GLU A 19 -16.26 -5.89 -1.46
CA GLU A 19 -15.79 -5.30 -2.70
C GLU A 19 -16.05 -3.79 -2.71
N ASP A 20 -17.23 -3.36 -2.28
CA ASP A 20 -17.54 -1.92 -2.17
C ASP A 20 -16.56 -1.22 -1.21
N ILE A 21 -16.23 -1.85 -0.09
CA ILE A 21 -15.22 -1.32 0.85
C ILE A 21 -13.83 -1.30 0.20
N ARG A 22 -13.46 -2.36 -0.52
CA ARG A 22 -12.16 -2.43 -1.20
C ARG A 22 -12.00 -1.33 -2.24
N ASP A 23 -13.06 -1.03 -3.00
CA ASP A 23 -13.08 0.05 -4.00
C ASP A 23 -12.84 1.41 -3.34
N ILE A 24 -13.42 1.67 -2.15
CA ILE A 24 -13.13 2.88 -1.38
C ILE A 24 -11.66 2.94 -0.96
N LEU A 25 -11.10 1.81 -0.52
CA LEU A 25 -9.71 1.73 -0.09
C LEU A 25 -8.70 1.87 -1.24
N GLU A 26 -9.12 1.74 -2.50
CA GLU A 26 -8.30 2.08 -3.67
C GLU A 26 -7.93 3.58 -3.73
N GLU A 27 -8.67 4.45 -3.04
CA GLU A 27 -8.36 5.88 -2.97
C GLU A 27 -7.33 6.21 -1.86
N VAL A 28 -7.05 5.26 -0.95
CA VAL A 28 -6.12 5.45 0.16
C VAL A 28 -4.70 5.09 -0.26
N THR A 29 -3.81 6.07 -0.28
CA THR A 29 -2.41 5.88 -0.67
C THR A 29 -1.47 5.88 0.54
N ASP A 30 -0.30 5.27 0.35
CA ASP A 30 0.79 5.35 1.33
C ASP A 30 1.35 6.77 1.40
N PRO A 31 1.53 7.36 2.61
CA PRO A 31 2.05 8.73 2.74
C PRO A 31 3.51 8.88 2.33
N GLU A 32 4.31 7.80 2.34
CA GLU A 32 5.72 7.81 1.94
C GLU A 32 5.90 7.46 0.46
N ILE A 33 4.90 6.79 -0.15
CA ILE A 33 4.89 6.37 -1.55
C ILE A 33 3.51 6.66 -2.17
N PRO A 34 3.21 7.92 -2.51
CA PRO A 34 1.84 8.36 -2.84
C PRO A 34 1.24 7.75 -4.11
N VAL A 35 2.03 7.03 -4.90
CA VAL A 35 1.56 6.28 -6.08
C VAL A 35 1.07 4.88 -5.75
N LEU A 36 1.31 4.41 -4.52
CA LEU A 36 0.98 3.07 -4.07
C LEU A 36 -0.22 3.12 -3.13
N THR A 37 -1.31 2.47 -3.49
CA THR A 37 -2.49 2.38 -2.64
C THR A 37 -2.31 1.28 -1.58
N VAL A 38 -3.07 1.34 -0.50
CA VAL A 38 -3.05 0.31 0.54
C VAL A 38 -3.46 -1.06 0.01
N THR A 39 -4.30 -1.09 -1.03
CA THR A 39 -4.68 -2.31 -1.74
C THR A 39 -3.53 -2.84 -2.61
N ASP A 40 -2.84 -1.96 -3.34
CA ASP A 40 -1.67 -2.33 -4.15
C ASP A 40 -0.50 -2.82 -3.31
N MET A 41 -0.32 -2.27 -2.12
CA MET A 41 0.69 -2.76 -1.16
C MET A 41 0.37 -4.14 -0.59
N GLY A 42 -0.90 -4.59 -0.70
CA GLY A 42 -1.34 -5.85 -0.12
C GLY A 42 -1.30 -5.88 1.41
N ILE A 43 -1.41 -4.72 2.07
CA ILE A 43 -1.45 -4.65 3.54
C ILE A 43 -2.82 -4.98 4.13
N ILE A 44 -3.89 -4.95 3.31
CA ILE A 44 -5.25 -5.31 3.75
C ILE A 44 -5.36 -6.82 3.85
N ARG A 45 -5.61 -7.34 5.05
CA ARG A 45 -5.71 -8.79 5.32
C ARG A 45 -7.12 -9.30 5.29
N ASP A 46 -8.05 -8.54 5.85
CA ASP A 46 -9.47 -8.89 5.86
C ASP A 46 -10.32 -7.63 5.93
N ILE A 47 -11.55 -7.74 5.44
CA ILE A 47 -12.59 -6.73 5.57
C ILE A 47 -13.83 -7.45 6.10
N LYS A 48 -14.37 -6.95 7.20
CA LYS A 48 -15.60 -7.46 7.79
C LYS A 48 -16.64 -6.36 7.74
N VAL A 49 -17.82 -6.69 7.25
CA VAL A 49 -18.96 -5.78 7.17
C VAL A 49 -20.11 -6.39 7.97
N ASP A 50 -20.62 -5.63 8.94
CA ASP A 50 -21.78 -6.01 9.75
C ASP A 50 -22.73 -4.82 9.82
N GLY A 51 -23.71 -4.81 8.92
CA GLY A 51 -24.59 -3.65 8.73
C GLY A 51 -23.82 -2.41 8.30
N GLU A 52 -23.83 -1.37 9.16
CA GLU A 52 -23.09 -0.12 8.94
C GLU A 52 -21.70 -0.11 9.58
N ALA A 53 -21.35 -1.16 10.34
CA ALA A 53 -20.05 -1.33 10.95
C ALA A 53 -19.07 -2.01 10.00
N VAL A 54 -17.86 -1.44 9.87
CA VAL A 54 -16.79 -1.96 9.02
C VAL A 54 -15.54 -2.15 9.86
N GLU A 55 -14.97 -3.36 9.82
CA GLU A 55 -13.64 -3.61 10.35
C GLU A 55 -12.68 -3.92 9.20
N VAL A 56 -11.59 -3.15 9.10
CA VAL A 56 -10.49 -3.39 8.17
C VAL A 56 -9.29 -3.90 8.96
N VAL A 57 -8.82 -5.10 8.62
CA VAL A 57 -7.63 -5.70 9.23
C VAL A 57 -6.44 -5.46 8.32
N ILE A 58 -5.38 -4.87 8.87
CA ILE A 58 -4.17 -4.51 8.12
C ILE A 58 -2.91 -5.12 8.75
N THR A 59 -1.87 -5.31 7.93
CA THR A 59 -0.55 -5.76 8.37
C THR A 59 0.50 -4.75 7.91
N PRO A 60 1.37 -4.23 8.81
CA PRO A 60 2.44 -3.31 8.42
C PRO A 60 3.49 -4.02 7.58
N THR A 61 4.16 -3.27 6.70
CA THR A 61 5.26 -3.78 5.88
C THR A 61 6.49 -4.16 6.73
N TYR A 62 6.61 -3.56 7.92
CA TYR A 62 7.54 -3.95 8.99
C TYR A 62 7.03 -3.45 10.33
N SER A 63 7.46 -4.08 11.43
CA SER A 63 6.91 -3.91 12.79
C SER A 63 7.12 -2.53 13.44
N GLY A 64 7.72 -1.59 12.79
CA GLY A 64 7.97 -0.24 13.30
C GLY A 64 7.62 0.85 12.31
N CYS A 65 6.80 0.55 11.29
CA CYS A 65 6.45 1.48 10.24
C CYS A 65 5.71 2.72 10.80
N PRO A 66 6.30 3.93 10.74
CA PRO A 66 5.66 5.13 11.24
C PRO A 66 4.45 5.55 10.40
N ALA A 67 4.39 5.13 9.13
CA ALA A 67 3.28 5.42 8.23
C ALA A 67 1.97 4.75 8.66
N MET A 68 2.01 3.67 9.46
CA MET A 68 0.82 2.90 9.81
C MET A 68 -0.24 3.73 10.54
N ASN A 69 0.14 4.63 11.43
CA ASN A 69 -0.81 5.49 12.12
C ASN A 69 -1.55 6.40 11.13
N THR A 70 -0.83 6.96 10.16
CA THR A 70 -1.41 7.82 9.11
C THR A 70 -2.31 7.00 8.19
N ILE A 71 -1.89 5.81 7.79
CA ILE A 71 -2.68 4.88 6.96
C ILE A 71 -3.98 4.51 7.67
N GLU A 72 -3.93 4.18 8.96
CA GLU A 72 -5.11 3.87 9.77
C GLU A 72 -6.10 5.03 9.80
N VAL A 73 -5.62 6.25 10.02
CA VAL A 73 -6.43 7.47 10.00
C VAL A 73 -7.05 7.69 8.62
N ASN A 74 -6.28 7.53 7.56
CA ASN A 74 -6.75 7.73 6.18
C ASN A 74 -7.79 6.67 5.77
N ILE A 75 -7.61 5.41 6.14
CA ILE A 75 -8.60 4.34 5.93
C ILE A 75 -9.91 4.71 6.63
N ARG A 76 -9.83 5.13 7.89
CA ARG A 76 -11.02 5.51 8.67
C ARG A 76 -11.73 6.71 8.06
N ALA A 77 -10.98 7.74 7.67
CA ALA A 77 -11.51 8.95 7.04
C ALA A 77 -12.20 8.62 5.70
N ALA A 78 -11.56 7.85 4.83
CA ALA A 78 -12.12 7.47 3.53
C ALA A 78 -13.45 6.71 3.66
N LEU A 79 -13.56 5.81 4.62
CA LEU A 79 -14.79 5.08 4.87
C LEU A 79 -15.87 5.98 5.49
N GLN A 80 -15.51 6.87 6.43
CA GLN A 80 -16.45 7.82 7.05
C GLN A 80 -17.01 8.81 6.03
N GLU A 81 -16.22 9.28 5.09
CA GLU A 81 -16.67 10.15 3.98
C GLU A 81 -17.73 9.47 3.09
N LYS A 82 -17.72 8.14 3.01
CA LYS A 82 -18.71 7.34 2.28
C LYS A 82 -19.92 6.94 3.14
N GLY A 83 -19.97 7.41 4.40
CA GLY A 83 -21.14 7.26 5.29
C GLY A 83 -21.06 6.06 6.25
N PHE A 84 -19.89 5.48 6.47
CA PHE A 84 -19.67 4.43 7.47
C PHE A 84 -19.28 5.08 8.80
N ASP A 85 -20.18 5.17 9.75
CA ASP A 85 -19.93 5.82 11.04
C ASP A 85 -19.11 4.94 12.00
N GLU A 86 -19.32 3.62 11.95
CA GLU A 86 -18.63 2.65 12.80
C GLU A 86 -17.48 1.97 12.04
N VAL A 87 -16.33 2.62 11.99
CA VAL A 87 -15.12 2.09 11.34
C VAL A 87 -14.08 1.70 12.38
N ARG A 88 -13.68 0.43 12.35
CA ARG A 88 -12.54 -0.11 13.12
C ARG A 88 -11.42 -0.49 12.18
N VAL A 89 -10.21 -0.07 12.50
CA VAL A 89 -8.99 -0.57 11.83
C VAL A 89 -8.18 -1.36 12.86
N THR A 90 -7.85 -2.59 12.53
CA THR A 90 -7.12 -3.51 13.42
C THR A 90 -5.81 -3.91 12.77
N THR A 91 -4.70 -3.67 13.46
CA THR A 91 -3.37 -4.08 12.99
C THR A 91 -3.01 -5.46 13.52
N VAL A 92 -2.60 -6.36 12.60
CA VAL A 92 -2.08 -7.70 12.93
C VAL A 92 -0.66 -7.84 12.40
N LEU A 93 0.20 -8.49 13.18
CA LEU A 93 1.61 -8.68 12.81
C LEU A 93 1.88 -10.06 12.20
N HIS A 94 0.88 -10.94 12.23
CA HIS A 94 1.04 -12.30 11.72
C HIS A 94 -0.14 -12.68 10.80
N PRO A 95 0.14 -13.29 9.63
CA PRO A 95 1.47 -13.53 9.05
C PRO A 95 2.21 -12.22 8.74
N ALA A 96 3.54 -12.24 8.82
CA ALA A 96 4.36 -11.09 8.46
C ALA A 96 4.13 -10.71 6.99
N TRP A 97 4.11 -9.41 6.71
CA TRP A 97 3.98 -8.92 5.35
C TRP A 97 5.19 -9.34 4.49
N THR A 98 4.95 -9.61 3.22
CA THR A 98 5.99 -9.90 2.23
C THR A 98 5.80 -9.07 0.97
N THR A 99 6.88 -8.82 0.24
CA THR A 99 6.85 -8.12 -1.04
C THR A 99 6.03 -8.85 -2.12
N ASP A 100 5.76 -10.14 -1.94
CA ASP A 100 4.95 -10.95 -2.85
C ASP A 100 3.46 -10.53 -2.81
N TRP A 101 3.05 -9.80 -1.76
CA TRP A 101 1.68 -9.29 -1.64
C TRP A 101 1.43 -7.99 -2.41
N ILE A 102 2.49 -7.36 -2.91
CA ILE A 102 2.36 -6.19 -3.79
C ILE A 102 1.74 -6.66 -5.11
N THR A 103 0.67 -5.98 -5.51
CA THR A 103 0.01 -6.30 -6.79
C THR A 103 0.91 -5.97 -7.97
N GLU A 104 0.67 -6.63 -9.12
CA GLU A 104 1.39 -6.30 -10.35
C GLU A 104 1.18 -4.81 -10.74
N ARG A 105 -0.03 -4.29 -10.55
CA ARG A 105 -0.35 -2.87 -10.72
C ARG A 105 0.51 -1.99 -9.81
N GLY A 106 0.68 -2.38 -8.55
CA GLY A 106 1.54 -1.67 -7.60
C GLY A 106 3.00 -1.65 -8.04
N ARG A 107 3.54 -2.78 -8.53
CA ARG A 107 4.88 -2.87 -9.09
C ARG A 107 5.09 -1.94 -10.29
N GLN A 108 4.12 -1.90 -11.19
CA GLN A 108 4.13 -1.02 -12.37
C GLN A 108 4.08 0.47 -11.96
N ARG A 109 3.25 0.82 -10.97
CA ARG A 109 3.17 2.18 -10.43
C ARG A 109 4.48 2.62 -9.79
N LEU A 110 5.11 1.76 -8.99
CA LEU A 110 6.44 2.01 -8.42
C LEU A 110 7.44 2.31 -9.53
N LYS A 111 7.55 1.43 -10.54
CA LYS A 111 8.48 1.60 -11.65
C LYS A 111 8.23 2.89 -12.44
N ALA A 112 6.98 3.20 -12.75
CA ALA A 112 6.60 4.43 -13.44
C ALA A 112 6.93 5.71 -12.64
N TYR A 113 6.91 5.61 -11.32
CA TYR A 113 7.26 6.71 -10.41
C TYR A 113 8.78 6.87 -10.21
N GLY A 114 9.58 5.92 -10.69
CA GLY A 114 11.03 5.94 -10.57
C GLY A 114 11.57 5.18 -9.34
N ILE A 115 10.73 4.39 -8.70
CA ILE A 115 11.13 3.46 -7.63
C ILE A 115 11.21 2.05 -8.21
N ALA A 116 12.37 1.41 -8.09
CA ALA A 116 12.50 0.03 -8.52
C ALA A 116 11.65 -0.90 -7.62
N PRO A 117 10.74 -1.70 -8.20
CA PRO A 117 9.93 -2.63 -7.44
C PRO A 117 10.77 -3.77 -6.86
N PRO A 118 10.29 -4.47 -5.81
CA PRO A 118 11.01 -5.58 -5.23
C PRO A 118 11.21 -6.71 -6.24
N VAL A 119 12.40 -7.32 -6.18
CA VAL A 119 12.76 -8.48 -7.00
C VAL A 119 12.18 -9.73 -6.36
N ASP A 120 11.51 -10.58 -7.14
CA ASP A 120 10.89 -11.81 -6.65
C ASP A 120 11.93 -12.76 -6.01
N GLY A 121 11.54 -13.39 -4.90
CA GLY A 121 12.38 -14.33 -4.18
C GLY A 121 13.53 -13.72 -3.38
N SER A 122 13.57 -12.39 -3.24
CA SER A 122 14.62 -11.69 -2.51
C SER A 122 14.44 -11.69 -0.99
N VAL A 123 14.15 -12.84 -0.38
CA VAL A 123 14.66 -13.09 0.98
C VAL A 123 16.15 -13.38 0.78
N ASP A 124 16.89 -12.30 0.47
CA ASP A 124 18.28 -12.44 0.05
C ASP A 124 19.15 -12.80 1.25
N LYS A 125 19.50 -14.08 1.33
CA LYS A 125 20.57 -14.56 2.24
C LYS A 125 21.91 -13.86 1.97
N ASN A 126 22.04 -13.13 0.85
CA ASN A 126 23.22 -12.35 0.47
C ASN A 126 23.18 -10.91 1.00
N ALA A 127 22.08 -10.44 1.58
CA ALA A 127 22.02 -9.13 2.24
C ALA A 127 23.03 -9.00 3.40
N LEU A 128 23.52 -10.12 3.95
CA LEU A 128 24.61 -10.19 4.93
C LEU A 128 25.98 -9.82 4.36
N PHE A 129 26.15 -9.80 3.02
CA PHE A 129 27.45 -9.60 2.36
C PHE A 129 27.59 -8.25 1.62
N GLN A 130 26.86 -7.21 1.99
CA GLN A 130 26.97 -5.84 1.44
C GLN A 130 26.69 -5.68 -0.07
N LYS A 131 26.34 -6.74 -0.78
CA LYS A 131 25.92 -6.67 -2.18
C LYS A 131 24.42 -6.97 -2.22
N GLY A 132 23.60 -5.92 -2.21
CA GLY A 132 22.14 -6.06 -2.38
C GLY A 132 21.78 -6.80 -3.68
N PRO A 133 20.50 -7.13 -3.89
CA PRO A 133 20.04 -7.80 -5.11
C PRO A 133 20.39 -6.97 -6.35
N VAL A 134 20.53 -7.63 -7.49
CA VAL A 134 20.66 -6.95 -8.78
C VAL A 134 19.29 -6.39 -9.15
N VAL A 135 19.19 -5.08 -9.11
CA VAL A 135 17.93 -4.32 -9.31
C VAL A 135 17.96 -3.66 -10.69
N GLU A 136 16.87 -3.77 -11.44
CA GLU A 136 16.72 -3.08 -12.72
C GLU A 136 16.51 -1.58 -12.50
N CYS A 137 17.25 -0.74 -13.21
CA CYS A 137 17.08 0.71 -13.19
C CYS A 137 15.70 1.09 -13.75
N PRO A 138 14.84 1.80 -13.01
CA PRO A 138 13.52 2.18 -13.49
C PRO A 138 13.54 3.19 -14.64
N GLN A 139 14.68 3.89 -14.85
CA GLN A 139 14.83 4.91 -15.89
C GLN A 139 15.26 4.32 -17.24
N CYS A 140 16.28 3.44 -17.25
CA CYS A 140 16.85 2.95 -18.51
C CYS A 140 16.76 1.42 -18.69
N GLY A 141 16.22 0.69 -17.69
CA GLY A 141 16.09 -0.77 -17.74
C GLY A 141 17.40 -1.55 -17.56
N SER A 142 18.53 -0.88 -17.33
CA SER A 142 19.81 -1.56 -17.11
C SER A 142 19.83 -2.31 -15.78
N ARG A 143 20.46 -3.48 -15.79
CA ARG A 143 20.75 -4.26 -14.58
C ARG A 143 22.16 -4.00 -14.03
N HIS A 144 22.91 -3.11 -14.67
CA HIS A 144 24.23 -2.66 -14.21
C HIS A 144 24.06 -1.57 -13.16
N THR A 145 23.66 -1.98 -11.97
CA THR A 145 23.31 -1.12 -10.84
C THR A 145 24.08 -1.54 -9.59
N GLU A 146 24.30 -0.58 -8.69
CA GLU A 146 24.94 -0.83 -7.40
C GLU A 146 24.14 -0.22 -6.26
N MET A 147 24.12 -0.87 -5.10
CA MET A 147 23.54 -0.33 -3.88
C MET A 147 24.50 0.72 -3.29
N VAL A 148 24.01 1.95 -3.15
CA VAL A 148 24.75 3.06 -2.53
C VAL A 148 24.55 3.05 -1.02
N SER A 149 23.29 2.80 -0.58
CA SER A 149 22.92 2.73 0.83
C SER A 149 21.80 1.75 1.05
N GLN A 150 21.89 1.01 2.15
CA GLN A 150 20.83 0.12 2.59
C GLN A 150 19.56 0.87 3.01
N PHE A 151 19.65 2.14 3.33
CA PHE A 151 18.54 3.01 3.68
C PHE A 151 18.48 4.17 2.69
N GLY A 152 17.30 4.36 2.07
CA GLY A 152 16.98 5.46 1.18
C GLY A 152 16.29 6.61 1.91
N SER A 153 15.32 7.24 1.24
CA SER A 153 14.50 8.32 1.81
C SER A 153 13.63 7.86 2.98
N THR A 154 13.28 6.56 3.03
CA THR A 154 12.55 5.92 4.13
C THR A 154 13.15 4.55 4.44
N ALA A 155 12.78 3.94 5.57
CA ALA A 155 13.32 2.64 5.99
C ALA A 155 12.95 1.49 5.03
N CYS A 156 11.78 1.58 4.37
CA CYS A 156 11.32 0.60 3.38
C CYS A 156 11.98 0.74 2.00
N LYS A 157 12.94 1.67 1.84
CA LYS A 157 13.67 1.89 0.59
C LYS A 157 15.17 1.81 0.80
N ALA A 158 15.88 1.32 -0.23
CA ALA A 158 17.33 1.39 -0.33
C ALA A 158 17.70 2.32 -1.49
N LEU A 159 18.84 2.99 -1.38
CA LEU A 159 19.36 3.86 -2.44
C LEU A 159 20.28 3.06 -3.37
N TYR A 160 19.98 3.11 -4.65
CA TYR A 160 20.77 2.52 -5.72
C TYR A 160 21.25 3.58 -6.70
N ARG A 161 22.25 3.24 -7.50
CA ARG A 161 22.74 4.02 -8.65
C ARG A 161 22.87 3.13 -9.86
N CYS A 162 22.37 3.59 -11.00
CA CYS A 162 22.63 2.96 -12.28
C CYS A 162 24.03 3.33 -12.76
N LEU A 163 24.82 2.32 -13.17
CA LEU A 163 26.18 2.55 -13.68
C LEU A 163 26.20 2.90 -15.18
N ASP A 164 25.08 2.75 -15.87
CA ASP A 164 24.96 3.11 -17.28
C ASP A 164 24.42 4.54 -17.45
N CYS A 165 23.20 4.83 -16.99
CA CYS A 165 22.64 6.19 -17.11
C CYS A 165 23.06 7.14 -15.99
N LYS A 166 23.75 6.66 -14.95
CA LYS A 166 24.26 7.40 -13.78
C LYS A 166 23.21 7.92 -12.82
N GLU A 167 21.91 7.69 -13.08
CA GLU A 167 20.84 8.17 -12.22
C GLU A 167 20.78 7.37 -10.90
N PRO A 168 20.63 8.06 -9.76
CA PRO A 168 20.25 7.44 -8.50
C PRO A 168 18.75 7.12 -8.51
N PHE A 169 18.35 6.07 -7.81
CA PHE A 169 16.96 5.69 -7.66
C PHE A 169 16.73 4.92 -6.35
N ASP A 170 15.49 4.99 -5.85
CA ASP A 170 15.06 4.19 -4.70
C ASP A 170 14.68 2.77 -5.15
N TYR A 171 15.01 1.79 -4.34
CA TYR A 171 14.57 0.40 -4.45
C TYR A 171 13.65 0.08 -3.29
N PHE A 172 12.41 -0.34 -3.57
CA PHE A 172 11.47 -0.76 -2.54
C PHE A 172 11.85 -2.14 -2.00
N LYS A 173 12.06 -2.25 -0.70
CA LYS A 173 12.49 -3.48 -0.04
C LYS A 173 11.61 -3.85 1.14
N CYS A 174 11.53 -5.14 1.45
CA CYS A 174 11.03 -5.65 2.72
C CYS A 174 12.14 -5.67 3.79
N HIS A 175 11.74 -5.56 5.05
CA HIS A 175 12.63 -5.71 6.21
C HIS A 175 12.41 -7.06 6.88
#